data_179e4f71e513050d525f3b668b19bfc6
#
_entry.id   179e4f71e513050d525f3b668b19bfc6
#
_cell.length_a   1.000
_cell.length_b   1.000
_cell.length_c   1.000
_cell.angle_alpha   90.00
_cell.angle_beta   90.00
_cell.angle_gamma   90.00
#
_symmetry.space_group_name_H-M   'P 1'
#
loop_
_entity.id
_entity.type
_entity.pdbx_description
1 polymer ?
#
loop_
_entity_poly.entity_id
_entity_poly.type
_entity_poly.pdbx_seq_one_letter_code
_entity_poly.pdbx_strand_id
1 'polypeptide(L)'
;SAACADCHKHAFEVWENTPHATALTTLEEQKPRRDGDPECLSCHVVGWAPQRFEPFEGGFAGMATTPHLAHQGCENCHGPAAAHTAVERGDVRASTAERDRLRQELVLTLATPEGKQKAINNCLECHDLDNSPQFDFDEYWPQVEHNDPEKPAAATDAKAAVTAPGP
;
A
#
# COMPACT_ATOMS: atom_id res chain seq x y z
N SER A 1 -8.28 -2.26 4.93
CA SER A 1 -7.21 -1.99 5.92
C SER A 1 -7.45 -2.64 7.28
N ALA A 2 -8.70 -2.74 7.75
CA ALA A 2 -9.00 -3.35 9.06
C ALA A 2 -8.41 -4.77 9.25
N ALA A 3 -8.34 -5.57 8.19
CA ALA A 3 -7.75 -6.91 8.24
C ALA A 3 -6.24 -6.91 8.57
N CYS A 4 -5.56 -5.80 8.38
CA CYS A 4 -4.12 -5.66 8.66
C CYS A 4 -3.87 -5.24 10.12
N ALA A 5 -4.85 -4.57 10.77
CA ALA A 5 -4.74 -4.00 12.10
C ALA A 5 -4.41 -5.04 13.20
N ASP A 6 -4.87 -6.29 13.04
CA ASP A 6 -4.65 -7.36 14.02
C ASP A 6 -3.16 -7.64 14.26
N CYS A 7 -2.35 -7.54 13.19
CA CYS A 7 -0.92 -7.84 13.22
C CYS A 7 -0.05 -6.57 13.11
N HIS A 8 -0.54 -5.51 12.47
CA HIS A 8 0.17 -4.27 12.16
C HIS A 8 -0.45 -3.06 12.86
N LYS A 9 -0.62 -3.14 14.19
CA LYS A 9 -1.32 -2.12 14.99
C LYS A 9 -0.74 -0.73 14.82
N HIS A 10 0.58 -0.57 14.97
CA HIS A 10 1.24 0.72 14.84
C HIS A 10 1.05 1.33 13.45
N ALA A 11 1.26 0.53 12.40
CA ALA A 11 1.05 0.98 11.04
C ALA A 11 -0.41 1.40 10.76
N PHE A 12 -1.36 0.65 11.33
CA PHE A 12 -2.79 0.98 11.24
C PHE A 12 -3.11 2.30 11.96
N GLU A 13 -2.57 2.51 13.16
CA GLU A 13 -2.75 3.74 13.93
C GLU A 13 -2.20 4.96 13.20
N VAL A 14 -1.03 4.84 12.54
CA VAL A 14 -0.49 5.92 11.71
C VAL A 14 -1.43 6.19 10.53
N TRP A 15 -1.78 5.16 9.76
CA TRP A 15 -2.64 5.28 8.59
C TRP A 15 -4.01 5.88 8.92
N GLU A 16 -4.65 5.44 10.01
CA GLU A 16 -5.98 5.90 10.45
C GLU A 16 -6.04 7.42 10.68
N ASN A 17 -4.90 8.02 11.05
CA ASN A 17 -4.77 9.45 11.28
C ASN A 17 -4.35 10.25 10.04
N THR A 18 -4.26 9.61 8.86
CA THR A 18 -3.95 10.28 7.59
C THR A 18 -5.21 10.61 6.80
N PRO A 19 -5.15 11.57 5.88
CA PRO A 19 -6.23 11.83 4.91
C PRO A 19 -6.58 10.60 4.04
N HIS A 20 -5.66 9.66 3.86
CA HIS A 20 -5.90 8.42 3.13
C HIS A 20 -7.03 7.59 3.74
N ALA A 21 -7.15 7.56 5.06
CA ALA A 21 -8.20 6.80 5.75
C ALA A 21 -9.61 7.32 5.53
N THR A 22 -9.76 8.52 4.99
CA THR A 22 -11.06 9.16 4.70
C THR A 22 -11.20 9.57 3.22
N ALA A 23 -10.34 9.05 2.34
CA ALA A 23 -10.24 9.50 0.96
C ALA A 23 -11.57 9.43 0.17
N LEU A 24 -12.38 8.38 0.33
CA LEU A 24 -13.67 8.28 -0.35
C LEU A 24 -14.68 9.31 0.19
N THR A 25 -14.66 9.61 1.49
CA THR A 25 -15.56 10.60 2.10
C THR A 25 -15.39 11.97 1.44
N THR A 26 -14.18 12.35 1.05
CA THR A 26 -13.95 13.61 0.36
C THR A 26 -14.69 13.72 -0.98
N LEU A 27 -14.93 12.59 -1.66
CA LEU A 27 -15.73 12.54 -2.89
C LEU A 27 -17.23 12.60 -2.60
N GLU A 28 -17.68 11.99 -1.50
CA GLU A 28 -19.08 12.03 -1.07
C GLU A 28 -19.52 13.45 -0.70
N GLU A 29 -18.62 14.26 -0.15
CA GLU A 29 -18.87 15.63 0.28
C GLU A 29 -18.87 16.65 -0.87
N GLN A 30 -18.35 16.29 -2.04
CA GLN A 30 -18.34 17.17 -3.20
C GLN A 30 -19.73 17.46 -3.76
N LYS A 31 -19.86 18.59 -4.45
CA LYS A 31 -21.12 19.01 -5.08
C LYS A 31 -20.87 19.37 -6.55
N PRO A 32 -21.29 18.54 -7.51
CA PRO A 32 -21.96 17.24 -7.32
C PRO A 32 -21.05 16.19 -6.68
N ARG A 33 -21.65 15.18 -6.04
CA ARG A 33 -20.92 14.03 -5.49
C ARG A 33 -20.12 13.32 -6.58
N ARG A 34 -18.92 12.85 -6.23
CA ARG A 34 -17.99 12.17 -7.15
C ARG A 34 -17.60 10.76 -6.72
N ASP A 35 -18.23 10.23 -5.69
CA ASP A 35 -18.01 8.89 -5.15
C ASP A 35 -18.47 7.74 -6.08
N GLY A 36 -19.05 8.05 -7.23
CA GLY A 36 -19.36 7.12 -8.31
C GLY A 36 -18.56 7.39 -9.60
N ASP A 37 -17.65 8.34 -9.58
CA ASP A 37 -16.84 8.71 -10.73
C ASP A 37 -15.62 7.79 -10.84
N PRO A 38 -15.48 7.00 -11.94
CA PRO A 38 -14.37 6.06 -12.07
C PRO A 38 -12.99 6.69 -12.04
N GLU A 39 -12.82 7.91 -12.53
CA GLU A 39 -11.55 8.63 -12.49
C GLU A 39 -11.15 8.96 -11.04
N CYS A 40 -12.13 9.37 -10.23
CA CYS A 40 -11.89 9.68 -8.83
C CYS A 40 -11.66 8.43 -7.99
N LEU A 41 -12.48 7.38 -8.21
CA LEU A 41 -12.39 6.11 -7.47
C LEU A 41 -11.02 5.46 -7.62
N SER A 42 -10.37 5.62 -8.77
CA SER A 42 -9.04 5.05 -9.03
C SER A 42 -7.99 5.39 -7.96
N CYS A 43 -8.10 6.58 -7.35
CA CYS A 43 -7.19 7.06 -6.31
C CYS A 43 -7.81 7.05 -4.89
N HIS A 44 -9.13 6.80 -4.77
CA HIS A 44 -9.85 6.96 -3.51
C HIS A 44 -10.38 5.66 -2.89
N VAL A 45 -10.09 4.51 -3.52
CA VAL A 45 -10.50 3.18 -3.01
C VAL A 45 -9.42 2.13 -3.25
N VAL A 46 -9.56 0.96 -2.61
CA VAL A 46 -8.65 -0.17 -2.79
C VAL A 46 -9.07 -1.05 -3.96
N GLY A 47 -8.09 -1.52 -4.73
CA GLY A 47 -8.32 -2.49 -5.80
C GLY A 47 -8.98 -1.90 -7.04
N TRP A 48 -8.68 -0.65 -7.35
CA TRP A 48 -9.06 0.03 -8.58
C TRP A 48 -7.80 0.36 -9.38
N ALA A 49 -7.85 0.16 -10.70
CA ALA A 49 -6.69 0.40 -11.56
C ALA A 49 -6.62 1.90 -11.95
N PRO A 50 -5.65 2.69 -11.45
CA PRO A 50 -5.59 4.12 -11.69
C PRO A 50 -5.53 4.49 -13.18
N GLN A 51 -4.81 3.69 -13.96
CA GLN A 51 -4.59 3.97 -15.37
C GLN A 51 -5.72 3.50 -16.30
N ARG A 52 -6.67 2.68 -15.81
CA ARG A 52 -7.76 2.10 -16.60
C ARG A 52 -9.15 2.50 -16.13
N PHE A 53 -9.23 3.13 -14.95
CA PHE A 53 -10.48 3.59 -14.35
C PHE A 53 -11.52 2.48 -14.16
N GLU A 54 -11.06 1.29 -13.82
CA GLU A 54 -11.90 0.11 -13.57
C GLU A 54 -11.41 -0.68 -12.35
N PRO A 55 -12.29 -1.39 -11.62
CA PRO A 55 -11.85 -2.22 -10.51
C PRO A 55 -11.07 -3.44 -11.02
N PHE A 56 -10.09 -3.86 -10.23
CA PHE A 56 -9.53 -5.22 -10.36
C PHE A 56 -10.58 -6.24 -9.91
N GLU A 57 -10.40 -7.50 -10.33
CA GLU A 57 -11.19 -8.59 -9.78
C GLU A 57 -11.02 -8.64 -8.23
N GLY A 58 -12.14 -8.59 -7.51
CA GLY A 58 -12.14 -8.50 -6.04
C GLY A 58 -11.87 -7.10 -5.48
N GLY A 59 -11.73 -6.06 -6.31
CA GLY A 59 -11.59 -4.68 -5.89
C GLY A 59 -12.88 -4.02 -5.42
N PHE A 60 -12.82 -2.72 -5.16
CA PHE A 60 -13.97 -1.97 -4.67
C PHE A 60 -15.15 -2.01 -5.64
N ALA A 61 -16.28 -2.52 -5.16
CA ALA A 61 -17.54 -2.65 -5.91
C ALA A 61 -18.68 -1.83 -5.29
N GLY A 62 -18.34 -0.82 -4.48
CA GLY A 62 -19.29 0.06 -3.82
C GLY A 62 -19.47 -0.22 -2.33
N MET A 63 -19.97 0.79 -1.60
CA MET A 63 -20.17 0.75 -0.14
C MET A 63 -21.13 -0.35 0.31
N ALA A 64 -22.09 -0.74 -0.52
CA ALA A 64 -23.04 -1.82 -0.20
C ALA A 64 -22.40 -3.22 -0.32
N THR A 65 -21.37 -3.38 -1.13
CA THR A 65 -20.78 -4.69 -1.48
C THR A 65 -19.43 -4.92 -0.81
N THR A 66 -18.55 -3.93 -0.91
CA THR A 66 -17.16 -4.02 -0.43
C THR A 66 -16.75 -2.80 0.41
N PRO A 67 -17.49 -2.46 1.49
CA PRO A 67 -17.20 -1.26 2.29
C PRO A 67 -15.80 -1.28 2.91
N HIS A 68 -15.20 -2.45 3.13
CA HIS A 68 -13.85 -2.62 3.67
C HIS A 68 -12.73 -2.22 2.70
N LEU A 69 -13.07 -1.98 1.43
CA LEU A 69 -12.16 -1.49 0.38
C LEU A 69 -12.36 0.01 0.08
N ALA A 70 -13.25 0.68 0.85
CA ALA A 70 -13.37 2.12 0.81
C ALA A 70 -12.08 2.79 1.28
N HIS A 71 -11.87 4.02 0.80
CA HIS A 71 -10.70 4.84 1.11
C HIS A 71 -9.39 4.29 0.52
N GLN A 72 -8.32 5.05 0.67
CA GLN A 72 -6.98 4.67 0.25
C GLN A 72 -6.37 3.77 1.32
N GLY A 73 -6.36 2.46 1.08
CA GLY A 73 -5.98 1.47 2.08
C GLY A 73 -4.53 0.99 1.97
N CYS A 74 -4.15 0.08 2.86
CA CYS A 74 -2.80 -0.47 2.95
C CYS A 74 -2.32 -1.07 1.62
N GLU A 75 -3.20 -1.79 0.92
CA GLU A 75 -2.86 -2.48 -0.33
C GLU A 75 -2.60 -1.54 -1.52
N ASN A 76 -3.04 -0.28 -1.45
CA ASN A 76 -2.71 0.70 -2.49
C ASN A 76 -1.20 1.02 -2.52
N CYS A 77 -0.56 1.03 -1.35
CA CYS A 77 0.87 1.27 -1.23
C CYS A 77 1.69 -0.03 -1.26
N HIS A 78 1.22 -1.06 -0.55
CA HIS A 78 1.96 -2.31 -0.36
C HIS A 78 1.68 -3.38 -1.42
N GLY A 79 0.61 -3.23 -2.21
CA GLY A 79 0.14 -4.24 -3.15
C GLY A 79 -0.81 -5.27 -2.53
N PRO A 80 -1.35 -6.21 -3.34
CA PRO A 80 -2.36 -7.17 -2.90
C PRO A 80 -1.82 -8.14 -1.85
N ALA A 81 -2.44 -8.19 -0.68
CA ALA A 81 -1.95 -8.88 0.50
C ALA A 81 -2.76 -10.13 0.90
N ALA A 82 -3.72 -10.56 0.10
CA ALA A 82 -4.60 -11.68 0.44
C ALA A 82 -3.83 -12.98 0.72
N ALA A 83 -2.83 -13.33 -0.11
CA ALA A 83 -2.00 -14.52 0.08
C ALA A 83 -1.15 -14.43 1.35
N HIS A 84 -0.53 -13.27 1.61
CA HIS A 84 0.20 -13.00 2.84
C HIS A 84 -0.69 -13.18 4.07
N THR A 85 -1.85 -12.56 4.07
CA THR A 85 -2.81 -12.63 5.17
C THR A 85 -3.26 -14.05 5.45
N ALA A 86 -3.60 -14.83 4.42
CA ALA A 86 -4.03 -16.23 4.57
C ALA A 86 -2.92 -17.11 5.16
N VAL A 87 -1.67 -16.91 4.77
CA VAL A 87 -0.51 -17.64 5.30
C VAL A 87 -0.22 -17.24 6.75
N GLU A 88 -0.25 -15.95 7.07
CA GLU A 88 0.06 -15.49 8.44
C GLU A 88 -1.03 -15.88 9.45
N ARG A 89 -2.29 -15.96 9.02
CA ARG A 89 -3.40 -16.45 9.85
C ARG A 89 -3.44 -17.97 9.99
N GLY A 90 -2.67 -18.69 9.16
CA GLY A 90 -2.66 -20.15 9.15
C GLY A 90 -3.79 -20.79 8.35
N ASP A 91 -4.54 -20.01 7.59
CA ASP A 91 -5.60 -20.49 6.70
C ASP A 91 -5.02 -21.30 5.53
N VAL A 92 -3.81 -20.93 5.12
CA VAL A 92 -3.04 -21.61 4.07
C VAL A 92 -1.66 -22.01 4.64
N ARG A 93 -1.27 -23.27 4.40
CA ARG A 93 0.08 -23.74 4.76
C ARG A 93 1.07 -23.29 3.69
N ALA A 94 2.18 -22.72 4.14
CA ALA A 94 3.29 -22.31 3.28
C ALA A 94 4.62 -22.73 3.89
N SER A 95 5.63 -22.96 3.07
CA SER A 95 7.01 -23.12 3.52
C SER A 95 7.55 -21.80 4.07
N THR A 96 8.63 -21.86 4.84
CA THR A 96 9.32 -20.65 5.33
C THR A 96 9.72 -19.75 4.16
N ALA A 97 10.30 -20.32 3.10
CA ALA A 97 10.71 -19.57 1.92
C ALA A 97 9.53 -18.84 1.24
N GLU A 98 8.39 -19.50 1.12
CA GLU A 98 7.20 -18.89 0.54
C GLU A 98 6.63 -17.77 1.43
N ARG A 99 6.60 -17.98 2.73
CA ARG A 99 6.20 -16.94 3.70
C ARG A 99 7.10 -15.72 3.61
N ASP A 100 8.42 -15.93 3.56
CA ASP A 100 9.39 -14.84 3.46
C ASP A 100 9.25 -14.09 2.12
N ARG A 101 9.00 -14.81 1.02
CA ARG A 101 8.71 -14.20 -0.29
C ARG A 101 7.49 -13.28 -0.23
N LEU A 102 6.36 -13.77 0.32
CA LEU A 102 5.14 -12.98 0.44
C LEU A 102 5.32 -11.73 1.29
N ARG A 103 6.13 -11.81 2.35
CA ARG A 103 6.49 -10.63 3.16
C ARG A 103 7.31 -9.64 2.38
N GLN A 104 8.33 -10.09 1.65
CA GLN A 104 9.24 -9.23 0.88
C GLN A 104 8.52 -8.49 -0.27
N GLU A 105 7.53 -9.11 -0.89
CA GLU A 105 6.74 -8.47 -1.96
C GLU A 105 5.99 -7.23 -1.49
N LEU A 106 5.58 -7.21 -0.22
CA LEU A 106 4.81 -6.11 0.39
C LEU A 106 5.70 -5.03 1.06
N VAL A 107 7.02 -5.24 1.11
CA VAL A 107 7.93 -4.26 1.75
C VAL A 107 8.10 -3.02 0.88
N LEU A 108 7.85 -1.87 1.47
CA LEU A 108 8.35 -0.57 1.00
C LEU A 108 9.50 -0.14 1.90
N THR A 109 10.62 0.24 1.32
CA THR A 109 11.80 0.65 2.08
C THR A 109 12.49 1.81 1.39
N LEU A 110 12.98 2.76 2.18
CA LEU A 110 13.85 3.85 1.70
C LEU A 110 15.34 3.53 1.91
N ALA A 111 15.66 2.36 2.43
CA ALA A 111 17.05 1.97 2.72
C ALA A 111 17.91 1.78 1.47
N THR A 112 17.29 1.61 0.30
CA THR A 112 17.99 1.51 -0.99
C THR A 112 17.42 2.51 -1.99
N PRO A 113 18.24 2.98 -2.97
CA PRO A 113 17.76 3.88 -4.03
C PRO A 113 16.55 3.30 -4.81
N GLU A 114 16.58 2.00 -5.10
CA GLU A 114 15.52 1.30 -5.82
C GLU A 114 14.23 1.26 -4.99
N GLY A 115 14.35 1.02 -3.68
CA GLY A 115 13.23 1.03 -2.75
C GLY A 115 12.60 2.42 -2.64
N LYS A 116 13.41 3.47 -2.51
CA LYS A 116 12.93 4.87 -2.52
C LYS A 116 12.22 5.17 -3.84
N GLN A 117 12.79 4.78 -4.97
CA GLN A 117 12.17 5.02 -6.28
C GLN A 117 10.84 4.28 -6.43
N LYS A 118 10.74 3.02 -5.93
CA LYS A 118 9.48 2.27 -5.90
C LYS A 118 8.43 3.01 -5.08
N ALA A 119 8.79 3.49 -3.89
CA ALA A 119 7.86 4.24 -3.03
C ALA A 119 7.37 5.53 -3.72
N ILE A 120 8.28 6.30 -4.33
CA ILE A 120 7.93 7.50 -5.10
C ILE A 120 6.95 7.15 -6.23
N ASN A 121 7.24 6.13 -7.02
CA ASN A 121 6.40 5.72 -8.15
C ASN A 121 4.99 5.33 -7.68
N ASN A 122 4.86 4.60 -6.56
CA ASN A 122 3.56 4.25 -6.00
C ASN A 122 2.76 5.49 -5.58
N CYS A 123 3.42 6.50 -4.99
CA CYS A 123 2.74 7.76 -4.65
C CYS A 123 2.25 8.50 -5.90
N LEU A 124 3.07 8.55 -6.94
CA LEU A 124 2.77 9.25 -8.19
C LEU A 124 1.65 8.61 -9.02
N GLU A 125 1.21 7.39 -8.71
CA GLU A 125 0.02 6.80 -9.32
C GLU A 125 -1.26 7.60 -9.02
N CYS A 126 -1.29 8.31 -7.88
CA CYS A 126 -2.43 9.09 -7.43
C CYS A 126 -2.07 10.58 -7.22
N HIS A 127 -0.83 10.89 -6.83
CA HIS A 127 -0.33 12.25 -6.65
C HIS A 127 0.33 12.75 -7.93
N ASP A 128 -0.47 12.89 -8.98
CA ASP A 128 -0.07 13.44 -10.28
C ASP A 128 -0.19 14.98 -10.31
N LEU A 129 0.21 15.58 -11.43
CA LEU A 129 0.19 17.03 -11.60
C LEU A 129 -1.23 17.62 -11.63
N ASP A 130 -2.23 16.83 -12.02
CA ASP A 130 -3.61 17.31 -12.15
C ASP A 130 -4.34 17.25 -10.79
N ASN A 131 -4.05 16.23 -9.98
CA ASN A 131 -4.75 15.96 -8.72
C ASN A 131 -3.97 16.42 -7.48
N SER A 132 -2.64 16.51 -7.57
CA SER A 132 -1.79 16.92 -6.44
C SER A 132 -0.56 17.72 -6.92
N PRO A 133 -0.75 18.90 -7.55
CA PRO A 133 0.33 19.64 -8.21
C PRO A 133 1.44 20.13 -7.28
N GLN A 134 1.23 20.08 -5.96
CA GLN A 134 2.19 20.50 -4.94
C GLN A 134 2.81 19.30 -4.22
N PHE A 135 2.56 18.07 -4.72
CA PHE A 135 3.11 16.89 -4.09
C PHE A 135 4.64 16.91 -4.13
N ASP A 136 5.25 16.78 -2.95
CA ASP A 136 6.68 16.54 -2.77
C ASP A 136 6.86 15.30 -1.88
N PHE A 137 7.58 14.31 -2.38
CA PHE A 137 7.73 13.05 -1.68
C PHE A 137 8.41 13.21 -0.31
N ASP A 138 9.46 14.01 -0.23
CA ASP A 138 10.24 14.15 1.00
C ASP A 138 9.46 14.96 2.08
N GLU A 139 8.48 15.79 1.67
CA GLU A 139 7.57 16.50 2.59
C GLU A 139 6.38 15.62 3.02
N TYR A 140 5.87 14.76 2.13
CA TYR A 140 4.66 13.95 2.38
C TYR A 140 4.97 12.61 3.05
N TRP A 141 6.11 11.99 2.73
CA TRP A 141 6.48 10.69 3.27
C TRP A 141 6.44 10.61 4.81
N PRO A 142 6.97 11.58 5.57
CA PRO A 142 6.92 11.54 7.04
C PRO A 142 5.52 11.49 7.65
N GLN A 143 4.50 11.85 6.87
CA GLN A 143 3.11 11.85 7.34
C GLN A 143 2.45 10.46 7.25
N VAL A 144 3.04 9.55 6.48
CA VAL A 144 2.52 8.19 6.26
C VAL A 144 3.51 7.10 6.65
N GLU A 145 4.76 7.45 6.93
CA GLU A 145 5.79 6.52 7.35
C GLU A 145 5.43 5.86 8.69
N HIS A 146 5.51 4.54 8.74
CA HIS A 146 5.12 3.76 9.90
C HIS A 146 6.11 2.62 10.19
N ASN A 147 7.37 2.98 10.37
CA ASN A 147 8.37 2.04 10.89
C ASN A 147 7.97 1.64 12.30
N ASP A 148 7.79 0.34 12.56
CA ASP A 148 7.51 -0.16 13.89
C ASP A 148 8.76 0.03 14.77
N PRO A 149 8.74 0.89 15.78
CA PRO A 149 9.90 1.18 16.62
C PRO A 149 10.31 -0.03 17.49
N GLU A 150 9.42 -1.00 17.68
CA GLU A 150 9.69 -2.21 18.45
C GLU A 150 10.18 -3.38 17.57
N LYS A 151 10.07 -3.26 16.25
CA LYS A 151 10.52 -4.26 15.29
C LYS A 151 11.73 -3.72 14.52
N PRO A 152 12.97 -4.09 14.88
CA PRO A 152 14.14 -3.66 14.12
C PRO A 152 13.96 -4.04 12.64
N ALA A 153 14.33 -3.11 11.75
CA ALA A 153 14.34 -3.36 10.31
C ALA A 153 15.01 -4.71 10.05
N ALA A 154 14.37 -5.58 9.28
CA ALA A 154 14.94 -6.88 8.93
C ALA A 154 16.33 -6.64 8.37
N ALA A 155 17.35 -7.21 9.03
CA ALA A 155 18.72 -7.07 8.58
C ALA A 155 18.77 -7.61 7.15
N THR A 156 19.04 -6.73 6.21
CA THR A 156 19.35 -7.13 4.84
C THR A 156 20.69 -7.84 4.91
N ASP A 157 20.68 -9.18 4.86
CA ASP A 157 21.88 -9.98 4.69
C ASP A 157 22.49 -9.69 3.30
N ALA A 158 23.14 -8.54 3.21
CA ALA A 158 24.00 -8.19 2.11
C ALA A 158 25.34 -8.96 2.27
N LYS A 159 25.31 -10.27 2.05
CA LYS A 159 26.53 -11.05 1.86
C LYS A 159 26.33 -12.20 0.86
N ALA A 160 26.08 -11.84 -0.39
CA ALA A 160 26.43 -12.70 -1.49
C ALA A 160 27.83 -12.26 -1.96
N ALA A 161 28.85 -12.88 -1.43
CA ALA A 161 30.22 -12.72 -1.92
C ALA A 161 30.28 -13.24 -3.36
N VAL A 162 30.46 -12.33 -4.30
CA VAL A 162 30.91 -12.66 -5.67
C VAL A 162 32.32 -13.17 -5.54
N THR A 163 32.52 -14.48 -5.57
CA THR A 163 33.82 -15.09 -5.87
C THR A 163 33.99 -15.04 -7.37
N ALA A 164 34.87 -14.14 -7.85
CA ALA A 164 35.32 -14.13 -9.21
C ALA A 164 36.12 -15.44 -9.51
N PRO A 165 35.96 -16.06 -10.69
CA PRO A 165 36.85 -17.10 -11.10
C PRO A 165 38.22 -16.47 -11.45
N GLY A 166 39.27 -16.95 -10.82
CA GLY A 166 40.63 -16.63 -11.15
C GLY A 166 41.09 -17.24 -12.50
N PRO A 167 42.24 -16.80 -13.01
CA PRO A 167 42.67 -16.97 -14.38
C PRO A 167 43.01 -18.44 -14.76
#